data_23c9003aeb20ef53c03ed8dca2083b77
#
_entry.id   23c9003aeb20ef53c03ed8dca2083b77
#
_cell.length_a   1.000
_cell.length_b   1.000
_cell.length_c   1.000
_cell.angle_alpha   90.00
_cell.angle_beta   90.00
_cell.angle_gamma   90.00
#
_symmetry.space_group_name_H-M   'P 1'
#
loop_
_entity.id
_entity.type
_entity.pdbx_description
1 polymer ?
#
loop_
_entity_poly.entity_id
_entity_poly.type
_entity_poly.pdbx_seq_one_letter_code
_entity_poly.pdbx_strand_id
1 'polypeptide(L)'
;MIINKEFLWEIRSALESFKSAGKVVYVFIDRANMDDYAFASVGNKIFVDPVGGSVSLEGYLLGRSYYKNMLEKIHIGFDEFRYLKYKSAVESFTRENMSDGEREQRQAMIEDWYSTTSRTLAVSGRLSPQKLDSMMNNNFNYSSKDLISNKLADTIGRWNNYASLIRKYDKKAKFESLVNQLRKPLPFDDKWNEGGKASQIAVVYAIGECAMTTGIKAQSLIKDVEAAMNDPLIGAVVLRVDSPGGDAMASDYIAEVMREHKGKKPIIVSQGSVAGSGGYWLSMYGDTIVASPYTITGSIGVIGSWIYDKGLKDTLGITTDFVKIGKFADLGFPFRGPLLGIGLPVRDFTDEEKALMKTTILNMYSEFKDKVAEGRKMSVDSVENIAQGRIWSGTRAKEIGLVDEIGSLLDAINIAKQKAGIKHNEVVKIVEYPKPNVFNLMIGLTPFLSKSQKAPITNPIEDLLKLRLINNGKPMPIMPIDYYDCVNFE
;
A
#
# COMPACT_ATOMS: atom_id res chain seq x y z
N MET A 1 -5.22 -14.82 -4.64
CA MET A 1 -5.27 -13.54 -3.88
C MET A 1 -3.85 -13.30 -3.45
N ILE A 2 -3.21 -12.27 -3.94
CA ILE A 2 -1.85 -11.92 -3.54
C ILE A 2 -1.99 -11.27 -2.16
N ILE A 3 -1.46 -11.93 -1.14
CA ILE A 3 -1.52 -11.45 0.24
C ILE A 3 -0.16 -10.82 0.52
N ASN A 4 -0.14 -9.50 0.72
CA ASN A 4 1.10 -8.78 1.01
C ASN A 4 1.53 -8.88 2.48
N LYS A 5 2.78 -8.49 2.77
CA LYS A 5 3.39 -8.56 4.11
C LYS A 5 2.57 -7.83 5.19
N GLU A 6 2.05 -6.67 4.85
CA GLU A 6 1.26 -5.84 5.76
C GLU A 6 -0.02 -6.56 6.16
N PHE A 7 -0.76 -7.12 5.20
CA PHE A 7 -1.99 -7.86 5.44
C PHE A 7 -1.75 -9.14 6.27
N LEU A 8 -0.69 -9.89 5.96
CA LEU A 8 -0.26 -11.04 6.77
C LEU A 8 0.04 -10.63 8.21
N TRP A 9 0.70 -9.49 8.39
CA TRP A 9 1.01 -8.97 9.71
C TRP A 9 -0.25 -8.56 10.49
N GLU A 10 -1.21 -7.90 9.86
CA GLU A 10 -2.49 -7.54 10.50
C GLU A 10 -3.28 -8.78 10.95
N ILE A 11 -3.39 -9.80 10.08
CA ILE A 11 -4.06 -11.05 10.46
C ILE A 11 -3.29 -11.76 11.58
N ARG A 12 -1.95 -11.77 11.50
CA ARG A 12 -1.13 -12.34 12.55
C ARG A 12 -1.36 -11.64 13.89
N SER A 13 -1.42 -10.32 13.93
CA SER A 13 -1.70 -9.54 15.13
C SER A 13 -3.06 -9.94 15.75
N ALA A 14 -4.09 -10.10 14.93
CA ALA A 14 -5.40 -10.59 15.38
C ALA A 14 -5.33 -12.03 15.94
N LEU A 15 -4.54 -12.92 15.31
CA LEU A 15 -4.33 -14.28 15.81
C LEU A 15 -3.53 -14.32 17.11
N GLU A 16 -2.57 -13.43 17.32
CA GLU A 16 -1.88 -13.27 18.61
C GLU A 16 -2.85 -12.84 19.73
N SER A 17 -3.73 -11.90 19.43
CA SER A 17 -4.80 -11.51 20.37
C SER A 17 -5.75 -12.68 20.68
N PHE A 18 -6.09 -13.48 19.67
CA PHE A 18 -6.88 -14.70 19.83
C PHE A 18 -6.19 -15.73 20.74
N LYS A 19 -4.88 -15.92 20.59
CA LYS A 19 -4.07 -16.78 21.46
C LYS A 19 -4.00 -16.26 22.89
N SER A 20 -3.85 -14.94 23.07
CA SER A 20 -3.81 -14.30 24.38
C SER A 20 -5.11 -14.49 25.17
N ALA A 21 -6.23 -14.71 24.46
CA ALA A 21 -7.51 -15.11 25.06
C ALA A 21 -7.58 -16.61 25.40
N GLY A 22 -6.45 -17.34 25.42
CA GLY A 22 -6.36 -18.77 25.79
C GLY A 22 -6.79 -19.73 24.68
N LYS A 23 -6.97 -19.28 23.45
CA LYS A 23 -7.36 -20.09 22.30
C LYS A 23 -6.15 -20.64 21.56
N VAL A 24 -6.33 -21.73 20.82
CA VAL A 24 -5.25 -22.44 20.13
C VAL A 24 -5.36 -22.26 18.63
N VAL A 25 -4.23 -21.94 18.00
CA VAL A 25 -4.10 -21.81 16.56
C VAL A 25 -3.33 -22.99 16.00
N TYR A 26 -3.94 -23.73 15.08
CA TYR A 26 -3.31 -24.79 14.30
C TYR A 26 -3.08 -24.29 12.89
N VAL A 27 -1.85 -24.42 12.39
CA VAL A 27 -1.47 -24.00 11.05
C VAL A 27 -1.09 -25.22 10.23
N PHE A 28 -1.49 -25.23 8.96
CA PHE A 28 -1.09 -26.24 7.99
C PHE A 28 -0.33 -25.56 6.85
N ILE A 29 0.85 -26.07 6.52
CA ILE A 29 1.72 -25.55 5.46
C ILE A 29 1.84 -26.58 4.34
N ASP A 30 1.47 -26.17 3.12
CA ASP A 30 1.86 -26.84 1.87
C ASP A 30 3.22 -26.33 1.43
N ARG A 31 3.26 -25.06 1.04
CA ARG A 31 4.44 -24.30 0.64
C ARG A 31 4.34 -22.93 1.28
N ALA A 32 5.45 -22.41 1.73
CA ALA A 32 5.51 -21.10 2.32
C ALA A 32 6.82 -20.43 1.93
N ASN A 33 6.76 -19.15 1.59
CA ASN A 33 7.94 -18.30 1.53
C ASN A 33 8.27 -17.76 2.93
N MET A 34 9.25 -16.87 3.04
CA MET A 34 9.69 -16.35 4.33
C MET A 34 8.59 -15.56 5.05
N ASP A 35 7.77 -14.78 4.33
CA ASP A 35 6.67 -13.99 4.91
C ASP A 35 5.52 -14.89 5.37
N ASP A 36 5.15 -15.87 4.53
CA ASP A 36 4.14 -16.88 4.87
C ASP A 36 4.55 -17.68 6.10
N TYR A 37 5.84 -18.01 6.21
CA TYR A 37 6.34 -18.73 7.37
C TYR A 37 6.38 -17.85 8.62
N ALA A 38 6.74 -16.57 8.49
CA ALA A 38 6.63 -15.63 9.59
C ALA A 38 5.18 -15.52 10.09
N PHE A 39 4.22 -15.45 9.17
CA PHE A 39 2.80 -15.52 9.49
C PHE A 39 2.44 -16.86 10.16
N ALA A 40 2.80 -17.99 9.55
CA ALA A 40 2.50 -19.34 10.06
C ALA A 40 3.08 -19.60 11.46
N SER A 41 4.19 -18.94 11.82
CA SER A 41 4.86 -19.08 13.12
C SER A 41 3.99 -18.62 14.31
N VAL A 42 2.84 -17.97 14.09
CA VAL A 42 1.83 -17.70 15.12
C VAL A 42 1.23 -19.00 15.68
N GLY A 43 1.26 -20.08 14.89
CA GLY A 43 0.63 -21.34 15.26
C GLY A 43 1.20 -21.97 16.52
N ASN A 44 0.32 -22.42 17.41
CA ASN A 44 0.70 -23.26 18.55
C ASN A 44 1.24 -24.61 18.05
N LYS A 45 0.68 -25.10 16.93
CA LYS A 45 1.14 -26.29 16.21
C LYS A 45 1.13 -26.03 14.72
N ILE A 46 2.21 -26.42 14.07
CA ILE A 46 2.40 -26.30 12.62
C ILE A 46 2.49 -27.70 12.03
N PHE A 47 1.58 -28.02 11.15
CA PHE A 47 1.57 -29.24 10.35
C PHE A 47 2.15 -28.94 8.96
N VAL A 48 2.89 -29.89 8.40
CA VAL A 48 3.48 -29.76 7.07
C VAL A 48 3.18 -30.99 6.22
N ASP A 49 2.85 -30.77 4.95
CA ASP A 49 2.57 -31.86 4.01
C ASP A 49 3.78 -32.79 3.83
N PRO A 50 3.61 -34.13 3.78
CA PRO A 50 4.71 -35.08 3.67
C PRO A 50 5.47 -35.03 2.34
N VAL A 51 4.81 -34.63 1.24
CA VAL A 51 5.38 -34.73 -0.12
C VAL A 51 5.76 -33.36 -0.68
N GLY A 52 4.83 -32.42 -0.62
CA GLY A 52 5.01 -31.08 -1.17
C GLY A 52 5.38 -30.02 -0.14
N GLY A 53 5.35 -30.37 1.17
CA GLY A 53 5.55 -29.41 2.24
C GLY A 53 6.96 -28.84 2.27
N SER A 54 7.07 -27.53 2.14
CA SER A 54 8.36 -26.84 2.14
C SER A 54 8.23 -25.39 2.62
N VAL A 55 9.36 -24.85 3.07
CA VAL A 55 9.52 -23.43 3.38
C VAL A 55 10.75 -22.91 2.65
N SER A 56 10.55 -21.87 1.85
CA SER A 56 11.63 -21.14 1.20
C SER A 56 12.06 -19.96 2.08
N LEU A 57 13.36 -19.92 2.42
CA LEU A 57 13.97 -18.84 3.20
C LEU A 57 14.98 -18.09 2.33
N GLU A 58 14.50 -17.35 1.35
CA GLU A 58 15.33 -16.71 0.31
C GLU A 58 15.83 -15.31 0.68
N GLY A 59 15.30 -14.72 1.75
CA GLY A 59 15.59 -13.34 2.12
C GLY A 59 14.69 -12.34 1.37
N TYR A 60 15.15 -11.08 1.30
CA TYR A 60 14.41 -9.99 0.66
C TYR A 60 15.19 -9.37 -0.48
N LEU A 61 14.48 -9.00 -1.54
CA LEU A 61 15.00 -8.28 -2.68
C LEU A 61 14.04 -7.17 -3.08
N LEU A 62 14.55 -5.96 -3.29
CA LEU A 62 13.84 -4.86 -3.94
C LEU A 62 14.64 -4.40 -5.17
N GLY A 63 14.17 -4.77 -6.33
CA GLY A 63 14.75 -4.40 -7.61
C GLY A 63 13.75 -3.65 -8.50
N ARG A 64 14.19 -3.22 -9.67
CA ARG A 64 13.35 -2.73 -10.76
C ARG A 64 14.04 -2.90 -12.11
N SER A 65 13.25 -2.92 -13.17
CA SER A 65 13.75 -2.89 -14.54
C SER A 65 14.01 -1.46 -15.01
N TYR A 66 14.97 -1.29 -15.92
CA TYR A 66 15.33 -0.01 -16.51
C TYR A 66 15.07 -0.03 -18.01
N TYR A 67 14.35 0.95 -18.51
CA TYR A 67 13.81 1.01 -19.87
C TYR A 67 14.43 2.11 -20.73
N LYS A 68 15.41 2.88 -20.20
CA LYS A 68 16.08 3.96 -20.94
C LYS A 68 16.56 3.51 -22.32
N ASN A 69 17.37 2.47 -22.36
CA ASN A 69 17.95 1.97 -23.63
C ASN A 69 16.89 1.39 -24.57
N MET A 70 15.79 0.84 -24.03
CA MET A 70 14.64 0.40 -24.84
C MET A 70 13.98 1.59 -25.51
N LEU A 71 13.70 2.66 -24.75
CA LEU A 71 13.07 3.88 -25.29
C LEU A 71 13.97 4.55 -26.33
N GLU A 72 15.28 4.62 -26.10
CA GLU A 72 16.24 5.15 -27.06
C GLU A 72 16.25 4.36 -28.39
N LYS A 73 16.15 3.03 -28.33
CA LYS A 73 16.10 2.18 -29.54
C LYS A 73 14.85 2.41 -30.39
N ILE A 74 13.76 2.80 -29.78
CA ILE A 74 12.50 3.10 -30.48
C ILE A 74 12.29 4.62 -30.66
N HIS A 75 13.34 5.41 -30.47
CA HIS A 75 13.34 6.86 -30.65
C HIS A 75 12.26 7.59 -29.84
N ILE A 76 12.03 7.17 -28.61
CA ILE A 76 11.21 7.85 -27.63
C ILE A 76 12.11 8.54 -26.61
N GLY A 77 11.90 9.83 -26.39
CA GLY A 77 12.55 10.62 -25.36
C GLY A 77 11.80 10.57 -24.03
N PHE A 78 12.55 10.58 -22.95
CA PHE A 78 11.97 10.67 -21.61
C PHE A 78 12.85 11.55 -20.74
N ASP A 79 12.28 12.66 -20.24
CA ASP A 79 12.94 13.56 -19.30
C ASP A 79 12.36 13.40 -17.89
N GLU A 80 13.24 13.38 -16.91
CA GLU A 80 12.93 13.36 -15.49
C GLU A 80 13.16 14.74 -14.88
N PHE A 81 12.14 15.33 -14.29
CA PHE A 81 12.25 16.58 -13.53
C PHE A 81 12.33 16.25 -12.05
N ARG A 82 13.50 15.75 -11.64
CA ARG A 82 13.84 15.37 -10.27
C ARG A 82 14.85 16.34 -9.68
N TYR A 83 14.47 17.01 -8.61
CA TYR A 83 15.32 17.98 -7.90
C TYR A 83 15.57 17.54 -6.44
N LEU A 84 15.12 16.34 -6.08
CA LEU A 84 15.18 15.78 -4.73
C LEU A 84 15.93 14.44 -4.77
N LYS A 85 16.79 14.20 -3.74
CA LYS A 85 17.72 13.05 -3.71
C LYS A 85 17.02 11.70 -3.87
N TYR A 86 15.90 11.50 -3.19
CA TYR A 86 15.24 10.19 -3.08
C TYR A 86 13.99 10.03 -3.96
N LYS A 87 13.52 11.10 -4.66
CA LYS A 87 12.29 11.05 -5.45
C LYS A 87 12.51 10.39 -6.81
N SER A 88 12.74 9.08 -6.83
CA SER A 88 13.21 8.27 -7.96
C SER A 88 12.10 7.54 -8.73
N ALA A 89 10.83 7.99 -8.62
CA ALA A 89 9.66 7.28 -9.16
C ALA A 89 9.71 7.00 -10.69
N VAL A 90 10.42 7.82 -11.46
CA VAL A 90 10.54 7.65 -12.92
C VAL A 90 11.95 7.25 -13.38
N GLU A 91 12.83 6.96 -12.46
CA GLU A 91 14.24 6.64 -12.71
C GLU A 91 14.41 5.44 -13.66
N SER A 92 13.44 4.53 -13.69
CA SER A 92 13.41 3.40 -14.62
C SER A 92 13.49 3.79 -16.10
N PHE A 93 13.05 5.01 -16.45
CA PHE A 93 13.00 5.47 -17.83
C PHE A 93 14.17 6.35 -18.21
N THR A 94 14.96 6.83 -17.23
CA THR A 94 16.05 7.80 -17.45
C THR A 94 17.43 7.25 -17.14
N ARG A 95 17.51 6.11 -16.46
CA ARG A 95 18.78 5.50 -16.04
C ARG A 95 18.86 4.03 -16.47
N GLU A 96 20.04 3.46 -16.32
CA GLU A 96 20.34 2.05 -16.56
C GLU A 96 20.48 1.25 -15.25
N ASN A 97 20.57 1.96 -14.12
CA ASN A 97 20.73 1.38 -12.80
C ASN A 97 20.22 2.37 -11.73
N MET A 98 20.10 1.91 -10.49
CA MET A 98 19.68 2.73 -9.35
C MET A 98 20.64 3.89 -9.12
N SER A 99 20.11 5.08 -8.86
CA SER A 99 20.88 6.15 -8.23
C SER A 99 21.27 5.78 -6.80
N ASP A 100 22.27 6.48 -6.24
CA ASP A 100 22.71 6.24 -4.86
C ASP A 100 21.57 6.44 -3.86
N GLY A 101 20.73 7.46 -4.05
CA GLY A 101 19.56 7.71 -3.20
C GLY A 101 18.51 6.59 -3.29
N GLU A 102 18.26 6.07 -4.49
CA GLU A 102 17.34 4.95 -4.68
C GLU A 102 17.88 3.67 -4.03
N ARG A 103 19.17 3.38 -4.23
CA ARG A 103 19.83 2.22 -3.61
C ARG A 103 19.80 2.30 -2.08
N GLU A 104 20.15 3.46 -1.53
CA GLU A 104 20.14 3.71 -0.09
C GLU A 104 18.78 3.45 0.53
N GLN A 105 17.71 4.02 -0.04
CA GLN A 105 16.36 3.86 0.54
C GLN A 105 15.81 2.45 0.39
N ARG A 106 16.08 1.74 -0.73
CA ARG A 106 15.66 0.35 -0.91
C ARG A 106 16.41 -0.59 0.03
N GLN A 107 17.70 -0.38 0.19
CA GLN A 107 18.51 -1.16 1.14
C GLN A 107 17.98 -1.01 2.56
N ALA A 108 17.76 0.22 3.02
CA ALA A 108 17.17 0.49 4.33
C ALA A 108 15.80 -0.18 4.51
N MET A 109 14.98 -0.17 3.47
CA MET A 109 13.65 -0.80 3.50
C MET A 109 13.73 -2.32 3.71
N ILE A 110 14.57 -3.03 2.94
CA ILE A 110 14.70 -4.49 3.08
C ILE A 110 15.35 -4.87 4.42
N GLU A 111 16.25 -4.06 4.95
CA GLU A 111 16.84 -4.25 6.28
C GLU A 111 15.78 -4.12 7.38
N ASP A 112 14.92 -3.11 7.33
CA ASP A 112 13.82 -2.91 8.27
C ASP A 112 12.81 -4.09 8.20
N TRP A 113 12.45 -4.53 7.00
CA TRP A 113 11.56 -5.69 6.81
C TRP A 113 12.18 -6.98 7.32
N TYR A 114 13.45 -7.21 6.99
CA TYR A 114 14.19 -8.37 7.50
C TYR A 114 14.26 -8.37 9.03
N SER A 115 14.60 -7.24 9.63
CA SER A 115 14.63 -7.08 11.09
C SER A 115 13.28 -7.39 11.74
N THR A 116 12.19 -6.92 11.13
CA THR A 116 10.81 -7.18 11.60
C THR A 116 10.47 -8.66 11.52
N THR A 117 10.76 -9.32 10.39
CA THR A 117 10.51 -10.74 10.19
C THR A 117 11.36 -11.60 11.12
N SER A 118 12.64 -11.30 11.24
CA SER A 118 13.57 -11.99 12.13
C SER A 118 13.12 -11.91 13.59
N ARG A 119 12.69 -10.73 14.04
CA ARG A 119 12.11 -10.53 15.39
C ARG A 119 10.83 -11.33 15.58
N THR A 120 9.95 -11.33 14.59
CA THR A 120 8.69 -12.09 14.62
C THR A 120 8.94 -13.58 14.81
N LEU A 121 9.89 -14.14 14.07
CA LEU A 121 10.28 -15.54 14.17
C LEU A 121 10.95 -15.86 15.51
N ALA A 122 11.77 -14.96 16.05
CA ALA A 122 12.41 -15.12 17.34
C ALA A 122 11.38 -15.09 18.48
N VAL A 123 10.46 -14.14 18.49
CA VAL A 123 9.39 -14.04 19.50
C VAL A 123 8.46 -15.25 19.47
N SER A 124 8.21 -15.84 18.30
CA SER A 124 7.43 -17.07 18.17
C SER A 124 8.14 -18.31 18.77
N GLY A 125 9.43 -18.19 19.09
CA GLY A 125 10.28 -19.30 19.58
C GLY A 125 10.65 -20.31 18.48
N ARG A 126 10.35 -20.03 17.21
CA ARG A 126 10.60 -20.96 16.09
C ARG A 126 12.01 -20.87 15.55
N LEU A 127 12.55 -19.65 15.46
CA LEU A 127 13.82 -19.43 14.77
C LEU A 127 14.56 -18.22 15.36
N SER A 128 15.75 -18.41 15.86
CA SER A 128 16.59 -17.28 16.30
C SER A 128 17.14 -16.52 15.11
N PRO A 129 17.49 -15.21 15.25
CA PRO A 129 18.08 -14.44 14.18
C PRO A 129 19.30 -15.09 13.54
N GLN A 130 20.24 -15.59 14.38
CA GLN A 130 21.46 -16.24 13.91
C GLN A 130 21.19 -17.53 13.13
N LYS A 131 20.16 -18.28 13.55
CA LYS A 131 19.76 -19.50 12.85
C LYS A 131 19.04 -19.15 11.54
N LEU A 132 18.24 -18.10 11.50
CA LEU A 132 17.63 -17.59 10.27
C LEU A 132 18.71 -17.18 9.25
N ASP A 133 19.71 -16.40 9.67
CA ASP A 133 20.84 -16.00 8.82
C ASP A 133 21.59 -17.22 8.27
N SER A 134 21.88 -18.19 9.15
CA SER A 134 22.55 -19.41 8.72
C SER A 134 21.72 -20.21 7.72
N MET A 135 20.42 -20.37 7.96
CA MET A 135 19.55 -21.12 7.06
C MET A 135 19.41 -20.43 5.71
N MET A 136 19.14 -19.12 5.70
CA MET A 136 18.98 -18.32 4.49
C MET A 136 20.21 -18.33 3.58
N ASN A 137 21.42 -18.43 4.15
CA ASN A 137 22.67 -18.42 3.39
C ASN A 137 23.18 -19.83 3.03
N ASN A 138 22.64 -20.90 3.62
CA ASN A 138 23.08 -22.27 3.34
C ASN A 138 22.14 -23.05 2.43
N ASN A 139 20.85 -22.74 2.45
CA ASN A 139 19.85 -23.38 1.59
C ASN A 139 18.65 -22.46 1.43
N PHE A 140 18.08 -22.41 0.24
CA PHE A 140 16.90 -21.59 -0.03
C PHE A 140 15.57 -22.30 0.25
N ASN A 141 15.53 -23.63 0.21
CA ASN A 141 14.29 -24.40 0.35
C ASN A 141 14.46 -25.59 1.31
N TYR A 142 13.61 -25.67 2.30
CA TYR A 142 13.61 -26.67 3.38
C TYR A 142 12.40 -27.58 3.23
N SER A 143 12.67 -28.87 3.03
CA SER A 143 11.63 -29.91 2.91
C SER A 143 10.91 -30.18 4.24
N SER A 144 9.80 -30.92 4.20
CA SER A 144 9.06 -31.34 5.38
C SER A 144 9.94 -32.03 6.45
N LYS A 145 10.93 -32.83 6.03
CA LYS A 145 11.88 -33.49 6.95
C LYS A 145 12.81 -32.45 7.60
N ASP A 146 13.30 -31.49 6.81
CA ASP A 146 14.16 -30.42 7.31
C ASP A 146 13.40 -29.52 8.30
N LEU A 147 12.12 -29.25 8.03
CA LEU A 147 11.28 -28.45 8.92
C LEU A 147 11.07 -29.11 10.28
N ILE A 148 10.88 -30.43 10.31
CA ILE A 148 10.78 -31.18 11.57
C ILE A 148 12.12 -31.21 12.31
N SER A 149 13.22 -31.55 11.62
CA SER A 149 14.56 -31.65 12.24
C SER A 149 15.03 -30.30 12.81
N ASN A 150 14.66 -29.20 12.15
CA ASN A 150 14.96 -27.83 12.58
C ASN A 150 13.93 -27.27 13.57
N LYS A 151 12.87 -27.99 13.94
CA LYS A 151 11.77 -27.54 14.81
C LYS A 151 10.96 -26.36 14.23
N LEU A 152 10.94 -26.23 12.93
CA LEU A 152 10.14 -25.22 12.21
C LEU A 152 8.69 -25.70 12.02
N ALA A 153 8.46 -27.02 12.01
CA ALA A 153 7.14 -27.63 12.06
C ALA A 153 7.08 -28.67 13.18
N ASP A 154 5.87 -28.98 13.64
CA ASP A 154 5.66 -29.88 14.77
C ASP A 154 5.31 -31.32 14.31
N THR A 155 4.65 -31.49 13.18
CA THR A 155 4.16 -32.79 12.72
C THR A 155 4.01 -32.80 11.20
N ILE A 156 4.39 -33.92 10.59
CA ILE A 156 4.08 -34.20 9.19
C ILE A 156 2.67 -34.79 9.10
N GLY A 157 1.86 -34.27 8.20
CA GLY A 157 0.51 -34.78 7.98
C GLY A 157 -0.18 -34.12 6.79
N ARG A 158 -1.13 -34.83 6.19
CA ARG A 158 -1.88 -34.34 5.03
C ARG A 158 -3.08 -33.49 5.44
N TRP A 159 -3.40 -32.48 4.66
CA TRP A 159 -4.57 -31.62 4.90
C TRP A 159 -5.88 -32.40 5.01
N ASN A 160 -6.12 -33.38 4.16
CA ASN A 160 -7.34 -34.19 4.20
C ASN A 160 -7.54 -34.95 5.53
N ASN A 161 -6.47 -35.10 6.34
CA ASN A 161 -6.48 -35.73 7.64
C ASN A 161 -6.44 -34.74 8.81
N TYR A 162 -6.64 -33.44 8.55
CA TYR A 162 -6.50 -32.38 9.56
C TYR A 162 -7.28 -32.66 10.84
N ALA A 163 -8.49 -33.22 10.73
CA ALA A 163 -9.33 -33.49 11.87
C ALA A 163 -8.69 -34.53 12.81
N SER A 164 -8.10 -35.59 12.27
CA SER A 164 -7.40 -36.59 13.06
C SER A 164 -6.09 -36.08 13.64
N LEU A 165 -5.39 -35.21 12.92
CA LEU A 165 -4.15 -34.56 13.39
C LEU A 165 -4.44 -33.64 14.58
N ILE A 166 -5.46 -32.78 14.48
CA ILE A 166 -5.84 -31.88 15.57
C ILE A 166 -6.34 -32.65 16.77
N ARG A 167 -7.13 -33.76 16.61
CA ARG A 167 -7.61 -34.57 17.70
C ARG A 167 -6.52 -35.28 18.50
N LYS A 168 -5.30 -35.39 17.99
CA LYS A 168 -4.15 -35.85 18.79
C LYS A 168 -3.80 -34.88 19.92
N TYR A 169 -4.08 -33.58 19.72
CA TYR A 169 -3.79 -32.52 20.69
C TYR A 169 -5.05 -32.07 21.44
N ASP A 170 -6.20 -32.08 20.79
CA ASP A 170 -7.51 -31.79 21.36
C ASP A 170 -8.53 -32.88 20.96
N LYS A 171 -8.72 -33.85 21.85
CA LYS A 171 -9.65 -34.98 21.65
C LYS A 171 -11.11 -34.56 21.50
N LYS A 172 -11.48 -33.38 21.99
CA LYS A 172 -12.85 -32.85 21.95
C LYS A 172 -13.08 -31.88 20.79
N ALA A 173 -12.10 -31.68 19.94
CA ALA A 173 -12.20 -30.74 18.82
C ALA A 173 -13.41 -31.05 17.94
N LYS A 174 -14.26 -30.05 17.74
CA LYS A 174 -15.36 -30.03 16.76
C LYS A 174 -14.95 -29.16 15.59
N PHE A 175 -15.34 -29.58 14.40
CA PHE A 175 -14.96 -28.89 13.17
C PHE A 175 -16.19 -28.27 12.54
N GLU A 176 -16.09 -27.01 12.19
CA GLU A 176 -17.09 -26.24 11.46
C GLU A 176 -16.39 -25.43 10.36
N SER A 177 -17.00 -25.37 9.18
CA SER A 177 -16.41 -24.62 8.08
C SER A 177 -16.51 -23.12 8.35
N LEU A 178 -15.47 -22.36 7.93
CA LEU A 178 -15.48 -20.89 8.00
C LEU A 178 -16.71 -20.30 7.28
N VAL A 179 -17.13 -20.89 6.14
CA VAL A 179 -18.31 -20.45 5.39
C VAL A 179 -19.58 -20.55 6.25
N ASN A 180 -19.70 -21.61 7.05
CA ASN A 180 -20.84 -21.76 7.94
C ASN A 180 -20.77 -20.79 9.11
N GLN A 181 -19.57 -20.50 9.63
CA GLN A 181 -19.35 -19.49 10.66
C GLN A 181 -19.69 -18.07 10.14
N LEU A 182 -19.26 -17.73 8.95
CA LEU A 182 -19.54 -16.42 8.33
C LEU A 182 -21.02 -16.22 7.98
N ARG A 183 -21.80 -17.31 7.88
CA ARG A 183 -23.25 -17.24 7.68
C ARG A 183 -24.04 -17.07 8.97
N LYS A 184 -23.43 -17.35 10.12
CA LYS A 184 -24.05 -17.08 11.42
C LYS A 184 -23.81 -15.62 11.76
N PRO A 185 -24.84 -14.92 12.28
CA PRO A 185 -24.62 -13.61 12.86
C PRO A 185 -23.50 -13.76 13.89
N LEU A 186 -22.47 -12.94 13.78
CA LEU A 186 -21.43 -12.90 14.81
C LEU A 186 -22.09 -12.50 16.14
N PRO A 187 -21.67 -13.02 17.30
CA PRO A 187 -22.26 -12.69 18.58
C PRO A 187 -22.28 -11.18 18.89
N PHE A 188 -21.46 -10.39 18.19
CA PHE A 188 -21.48 -8.93 18.26
C PHE A 188 -22.40 -8.29 17.22
N ASP A 189 -22.85 -8.98 16.17
CA ASP A 189 -23.79 -8.41 15.18
C ASP A 189 -25.16 -8.20 15.82
N ASP A 190 -25.59 -9.13 16.68
CA ASP A 190 -26.81 -8.97 17.47
C ASP A 190 -26.75 -7.77 18.41
N LYS A 191 -25.56 -7.50 18.99
CA LYS A 191 -25.35 -6.34 19.84
C LYS A 191 -25.20 -5.03 19.05
N TRP A 192 -24.76 -5.10 17.82
CA TRP A 192 -24.64 -3.92 16.94
C TRP A 192 -26.01 -3.42 16.46
N ASN A 193 -26.97 -4.31 16.42
CA ASN A 193 -28.36 -4.02 16.06
C ASN A 193 -29.30 -3.76 17.26
N GLU A 194 -28.86 -3.98 18.49
CA GLU A 194 -29.63 -3.66 19.68
C GLU A 194 -29.77 -2.15 19.86
N GLY A 195 -30.78 -1.64 19.20
CA GLY A 195 -31.40 -0.38 19.50
C GLY A 195 -30.56 0.87 19.37
N GLY A 196 -30.60 1.52 18.25
CA GLY A 196 -30.64 2.98 18.02
C GLY A 196 -29.64 3.92 18.73
N LYS A 197 -28.82 3.45 19.66
CA LYS A 197 -27.93 4.25 20.50
C LYS A 197 -26.50 3.75 20.60
N ALA A 198 -26.12 2.69 19.90
CA ALA A 198 -24.70 2.26 19.92
C ALA A 198 -23.83 3.33 19.23
N SER A 199 -22.81 3.77 19.92
CA SER A 199 -21.79 4.66 19.34
C SER A 199 -21.24 4.04 18.07
N GLN A 200 -21.06 4.83 17.02
CA GLN A 200 -20.57 4.35 15.71
C GLN A 200 -19.17 4.89 15.44
N ILE A 201 -18.36 4.07 14.78
CA ILE A 201 -17.07 4.48 14.22
C ILE A 201 -17.18 4.35 12.70
N ALA A 202 -16.90 5.42 11.99
CA ALA A 202 -16.81 5.37 10.52
C ALA A 202 -15.45 4.84 10.08
N VAL A 203 -15.42 3.95 9.09
CA VAL A 203 -14.22 3.59 8.36
C VAL A 203 -14.39 4.09 6.93
N VAL A 204 -13.52 5.00 6.51
CA VAL A 204 -13.53 5.60 5.17
C VAL A 204 -12.30 5.08 4.42
N TYR A 205 -12.50 4.55 3.22
CA TYR A 205 -11.44 3.93 2.45
C TYR A 205 -10.88 4.86 1.37
N ALA A 206 -9.58 5.16 1.45
CA ALA A 206 -8.79 5.88 0.47
C ALA A 206 -7.79 4.91 -0.20
N ILE A 207 -8.29 4.09 -1.14
CA ILE A 207 -7.52 3.00 -1.75
C ILE A 207 -7.28 3.29 -3.23
N GLY A 208 -6.01 3.20 -3.64
CA GLY A 208 -5.56 3.40 -5.01
C GLY A 208 -4.83 4.72 -5.23
N GLU A 209 -4.57 5.05 -6.50
CA GLU A 209 -3.89 6.29 -6.89
C GLU A 209 -4.71 7.52 -6.50
N CYS A 210 -4.05 8.57 -6.03
CA CYS A 210 -4.68 9.86 -5.79
C CYS A 210 -5.11 10.50 -7.12
N ALA A 211 -6.40 10.55 -7.38
CA ALA A 211 -6.99 11.18 -8.56
C ALA A 211 -8.39 11.71 -8.25
N MET A 212 -8.86 12.68 -9.02
CA MET A 212 -10.15 13.34 -8.77
C MET A 212 -11.34 12.42 -9.00
N THR A 213 -11.31 11.59 -10.07
CA THR A 213 -12.47 10.79 -10.52
C THR A 213 -12.18 9.29 -10.66
N THR A 214 -10.91 8.89 -10.63
CA THR A 214 -10.44 7.50 -10.66
C THR A 214 -9.67 7.18 -9.37
N GLY A 215 -9.13 5.96 -9.23
CA GLY A 215 -8.40 5.58 -8.03
C GLY A 215 -9.20 5.85 -6.75
N ILE A 216 -8.68 6.70 -5.86
CA ILE A 216 -9.36 7.09 -4.61
C ILE A 216 -10.61 7.96 -4.83
N LYS A 217 -10.84 8.46 -6.06
CA LYS A 217 -12.01 9.29 -6.40
C LYS A 217 -12.22 10.45 -5.42
N ALA A 218 -11.24 11.35 -5.33
CA ALA A 218 -11.18 12.40 -4.31
C ALA A 218 -12.50 13.18 -4.15
N GLN A 219 -13.19 13.50 -5.27
CA GLN A 219 -14.49 14.19 -5.23
C GLN A 219 -15.59 13.41 -4.49
N SER A 220 -15.54 12.08 -4.52
CA SER A 220 -16.49 11.23 -3.78
C SER A 220 -16.02 11.02 -2.35
N LEU A 221 -14.72 10.79 -2.15
CA LEU A 221 -14.13 10.53 -0.85
C LEU A 221 -14.31 11.72 0.11
N ILE A 222 -14.19 12.96 -0.39
CA ILE A 222 -14.48 14.18 0.37
C ILE A 222 -15.89 14.13 0.94
N LYS A 223 -16.89 13.80 0.11
CA LYS A 223 -18.29 13.70 0.54
C LYS A 223 -18.51 12.60 1.60
N ASP A 224 -17.78 11.49 1.45
CA ASP A 224 -17.83 10.39 2.42
C ASP A 224 -17.22 10.80 3.77
N VAL A 225 -16.08 11.53 3.75
CA VAL A 225 -15.48 12.09 4.97
C VAL A 225 -16.40 13.11 5.61
N GLU A 226 -16.93 14.07 4.85
CA GLU A 226 -17.88 15.09 5.35
C GLU A 226 -19.15 14.45 5.94
N ALA A 227 -19.70 13.44 5.26
CA ALA A 227 -20.87 12.71 5.74
C ALA A 227 -20.57 12.02 7.07
N ALA A 228 -19.43 11.37 7.20
CA ALA A 228 -19.00 10.73 8.45
C ALA A 228 -18.75 11.76 9.56
N MET A 229 -18.13 12.89 9.25
CA MET A 229 -17.83 13.95 10.21
C MET A 229 -19.09 14.68 10.70
N ASN A 230 -20.13 14.80 9.87
CA ASN A 230 -21.36 15.50 10.20
C ASN A 230 -22.46 14.59 10.80
N ASP A 231 -22.33 13.27 10.72
CA ASP A 231 -23.30 12.33 11.29
C ASP A 231 -23.19 12.30 12.82
N PRO A 232 -24.24 12.72 13.58
CA PRO A 232 -24.17 12.80 15.03
C PRO A 232 -24.05 11.44 15.73
N LEU A 233 -24.29 10.33 15.03
CA LEU A 233 -24.15 8.98 15.58
C LEU A 233 -22.70 8.47 15.50
N ILE A 234 -21.86 9.10 14.66
CA ILE A 234 -20.44 8.73 14.51
C ILE A 234 -19.61 9.48 15.54
N GLY A 235 -18.94 8.73 16.42
CA GLY A 235 -18.07 9.26 17.46
C GLY A 235 -16.66 9.60 16.97
N ALA A 236 -16.12 8.85 16.00
CA ALA A 236 -14.81 9.08 15.40
C ALA A 236 -14.74 8.52 13.97
N VAL A 237 -13.77 8.98 13.20
CA VAL A 237 -13.52 8.54 11.82
C VAL A 237 -12.16 7.86 11.75
N VAL A 238 -12.09 6.70 11.10
CA VAL A 238 -10.86 6.03 10.70
C VAL A 238 -10.72 6.16 9.18
N LEU A 239 -9.70 6.85 8.71
CA LEU A 239 -9.35 6.90 7.30
C LEU A 239 -8.33 5.79 7.00
N ARG A 240 -8.77 4.74 6.27
CA ARG A 240 -7.87 3.67 5.79
C ARG A 240 -7.23 4.10 4.50
N VAL A 241 -5.90 4.32 4.52
CA VAL A 241 -5.12 4.80 3.38
C VAL A 241 -4.26 3.67 2.84
N ASP A 242 -4.48 3.31 1.58
CA ASP A 242 -3.59 2.43 0.81
C ASP A 242 -3.36 3.04 -0.58
N SER A 243 -2.39 3.96 -0.67
CA SER A 243 -2.19 4.80 -1.84
C SER A 243 -0.70 5.11 -2.09
N PRO A 244 -0.21 4.91 -3.33
CA PRO A 244 1.15 5.29 -3.72
C PRO A 244 1.33 6.80 -3.96
N GLY A 245 0.25 7.57 -3.81
CA GLY A 245 0.20 8.98 -4.21
C GLY A 245 -0.45 9.16 -5.57
N GLY A 246 -0.16 10.29 -6.24
CA GLY A 246 -0.73 10.62 -7.54
C GLY A 246 -0.89 12.13 -7.73
N ASP A 247 -2.08 12.59 -8.05
CA ASP A 247 -2.40 14.01 -8.25
C ASP A 247 -2.35 14.78 -6.92
N ALA A 248 -1.56 15.87 -6.90
CA ALA A 248 -1.38 16.69 -5.70
C ALA A 248 -2.68 17.40 -5.28
N MET A 249 -3.45 17.88 -6.23
CA MET A 249 -4.71 18.58 -5.95
C MET A 249 -5.75 17.63 -5.35
N ALA A 250 -5.83 16.38 -5.86
CA ALA A 250 -6.71 15.35 -5.31
C ALA A 250 -6.32 15.00 -3.87
N SER A 251 -5.01 14.89 -3.59
CA SER A 251 -4.50 14.62 -2.26
C SER A 251 -4.77 15.78 -1.30
N ASP A 252 -4.54 17.00 -1.77
CA ASP A 252 -4.73 18.22 -0.98
C ASP A 252 -6.19 18.46 -0.61
N TYR A 253 -7.11 18.28 -1.52
CA TYR A 253 -8.54 18.43 -1.23
C TYR A 253 -9.02 17.52 -0.09
N ILE A 254 -8.55 16.29 -0.05
CA ILE A 254 -8.88 15.36 1.05
C ILE A 254 -8.23 15.83 2.35
N ALA A 255 -6.95 16.21 2.29
CA ALA A 255 -6.21 16.69 3.46
C ALA A 255 -6.86 17.96 4.07
N GLU A 256 -7.29 18.90 3.22
CA GLU A 256 -7.95 20.13 3.67
C GLU A 256 -9.29 19.84 4.39
N VAL A 257 -10.10 18.92 3.87
CA VAL A 257 -11.34 18.51 4.55
C VAL A 257 -11.04 17.93 5.93
N MET A 258 -9.98 17.11 6.06
CA MET A 258 -9.56 16.62 7.37
C MET A 258 -9.10 17.77 8.29
N ARG A 259 -8.33 18.71 7.77
CA ARG A 259 -7.85 19.87 8.52
C ARG A 259 -9.01 20.75 9.02
N GLU A 260 -9.99 21.05 8.17
CA GLU A 260 -11.19 21.86 8.51
C GLU A 260 -12.06 21.20 9.58
N HIS A 261 -12.05 19.88 9.66
CA HIS A 261 -12.82 19.11 10.64
C HIS A 261 -12.03 18.76 11.90
N LYS A 262 -10.75 19.17 11.98
CA LYS A 262 -9.90 18.89 13.14
C LYS A 262 -10.52 19.45 14.42
N GLY A 263 -10.55 18.63 15.46
CA GLY A 263 -11.15 18.99 16.76
C GLY A 263 -12.67 18.83 16.86
N LYS A 264 -13.40 18.58 15.76
CA LYS A 264 -14.84 18.27 15.82
C LYS A 264 -15.08 16.82 16.27
N LYS A 265 -14.35 15.88 15.66
CA LYS A 265 -14.32 14.46 16.03
C LYS A 265 -12.89 13.94 15.82
N PRO A 266 -12.49 12.89 16.57
CA PRO A 266 -11.20 12.24 16.31
C PRO A 266 -11.11 11.67 14.89
N ILE A 267 -10.01 11.96 14.19
CA ILE A 267 -9.67 11.40 12.88
C ILE A 267 -8.42 10.57 13.04
N ILE A 268 -8.57 9.25 12.92
CA ILE A 268 -7.44 8.31 12.98
C ILE A 268 -7.11 7.88 11.56
N VAL A 269 -5.85 7.94 11.19
CA VAL A 269 -5.39 7.40 9.89
C VAL A 269 -4.82 6.01 10.12
N SER A 270 -5.31 5.02 9.38
CA SER A 270 -4.74 3.67 9.31
C SER A 270 -4.09 3.50 7.95
N GLN A 271 -2.77 3.47 7.92
CA GLN A 271 -2.01 3.22 6.71
C GLN A 271 -1.95 1.72 6.42
N GLY A 272 -2.27 1.34 5.18
CA GLY A 272 -2.17 -0.03 4.68
C GLY A 272 -0.77 -0.39 4.22
N SER A 273 -0.68 -1.13 3.11
CA SER A 273 0.61 -1.53 2.54
C SER A 273 1.45 -0.34 2.13
N VAL A 274 0.79 0.68 1.58
CA VAL A 274 1.42 1.88 1.05
C VAL A 274 0.63 3.12 1.45
N ALA A 275 1.29 4.12 1.98
CA ALA A 275 0.74 5.45 2.20
C ALA A 275 1.84 6.50 1.93
N GLY A 276 2.28 6.55 0.68
CA GLY A 276 3.43 7.37 0.29
C GLY A 276 3.05 8.56 -0.59
N SER A 277 3.83 9.62 -0.50
CA SER A 277 3.69 10.80 -1.33
C SER A 277 2.31 11.45 -1.20
N GLY A 278 1.46 11.48 -2.22
CA GLY A 278 0.07 11.91 -2.10
C GLY A 278 -0.72 11.14 -1.05
N GLY A 279 -0.43 9.83 -0.86
CA GLY A 279 -1.01 9.02 0.22
C GLY A 279 -0.58 9.48 1.62
N TYR A 280 0.65 9.99 1.76
CA TYR A 280 1.08 10.63 3.00
C TYR A 280 0.48 12.04 3.15
N TRP A 281 0.35 12.78 2.04
CA TRP A 281 -0.29 14.11 2.03
C TRP A 281 -1.69 14.05 2.63
N LEU A 282 -2.52 13.11 2.20
CA LEU A 282 -3.86 12.95 2.77
C LEU A 282 -3.88 12.32 4.18
N SER A 283 -2.73 11.81 4.67
CA SER A 283 -2.62 11.23 6.02
C SER A 283 -2.19 12.22 7.10
N MET A 284 -1.45 13.28 6.73
CA MET A 284 -0.66 14.11 7.66
C MET A 284 -1.48 14.85 8.73
N TYR A 285 -2.76 15.10 8.48
CA TYR A 285 -3.63 15.80 9.44
C TYR A 285 -4.40 14.88 10.39
N GLY A 286 -4.19 13.56 10.31
CA GLY A 286 -4.76 12.64 11.29
C GLY A 286 -4.34 12.98 12.74
N ASP A 287 -5.26 12.85 13.69
CA ASP A 287 -4.96 13.04 15.12
C ASP A 287 -4.08 11.93 15.68
N THR A 288 -4.05 10.79 15.02
CA THR A 288 -3.13 9.68 15.21
C THR A 288 -2.97 8.94 13.89
N ILE A 289 -1.74 8.69 13.48
CA ILE A 289 -1.42 7.89 12.30
C ILE A 289 -0.89 6.54 12.78
N VAL A 290 -1.57 5.48 12.34
CA VAL A 290 -1.25 4.09 12.66
C VAL A 290 -0.74 3.40 11.39
N ALA A 291 0.35 2.65 11.48
CA ALA A 291 0.90 1.89 10.37
C ALA A 291 1.43 0.53 10.82
N SER A 292 1.43 -0.46 9.94
CA SER A 292 2.13 -1.71 10.21
C SER A 292 3.65 -1.52 10.12
N PRO A 293 4.46 -2.41 10.70
CA PRO A 293 5.92 -2.35 10.51
C PRO A 293 6.36 -2.43 9.05
N TYR A 294 5.55 -3.08 8.22
CA TYR A 294 5.82 -3.33 6.79
C TYR A 294 5.26 -2.26 5.86
N THR A 295 4.47 -1.34 6.36
CA THR A 295 3.93 -0.21 5.58
C THR A 295 5.06 0.58 4.93
N ILE A 296 4.90 0.96 3.66
CA ILE A 296 5.77 1.91 2.98
C ILE A 296 5.11 3.28 3.03
N THR A 297 5.77 4.26 3.66
CA THR A 297 5.19 5.59 3.85
C THR A 297 6.19 6.71 3.58
N GLY A 298 5.81 7.95 3.84
CA GLY A 298 6.65 9.13 3.60
C GLY A 298 6.65 9.54 2.13
N SER A 299 7.80 9.46 1.47
CA SER A 299 7.99 9.94 0.09
C SER A 299 7.53 11.39 -0.10
N ILE A 300 7.76 12.24 0.94
CA ILE A 300 7.40 13.65 0.95
C ILE A 300 8.26 14.36 -0.11
N GLY A 301 7.66 14.64 -1.27
CA GLY A 301 8.36 15.19 -2.41
C GLY A 301 7.54 15.12 -3.69
N VAL A 302 7.94 15.90 -4.68
CA VAL A 302 7.28 16.06 -5.97
C VAL A 302 8.25 15.76 -7.10
N ILE A 303 7.77 15.14 -8.16
CA ILE A 303 8.52 14.82 -9.37
C ILE A 303 7.65 15.13 -10.59
N GLY A 304 8.29 15.50 -11.68
CA GLY A 304 7.66 15.60 -13.00
C GLY A 304 8.37 14.71 -14.00
N SER A 305 7.71 14.38 -15.09
CA SER A 305 8.29 13.69 -16.22
C SER A 305 7.71 14.17 -17.53
N TRP A 306 8.48 14.03 -18.60
CA TRP A 306 8.07 14.35 -19.94
C TRP A 306 8.49 13.23 -20.89
N ILE A 307 7.51 12.61 -21.55
CA ILE A 307 7.75 11.64 -22.61
C ILE A 307 7.40 12.28 -23.94
N TYR A 308 8.26 12.13 -24.95
CA TYR A 308 8.14 12.82 -26.21
C TYR A 308 8.74 12.03 -27.37
N ASP A 309 8.40 12.41 -28.59
CA ASP A 309 9.01 11.89 -29.80
C ASP A 309 10.46 12.37 -29.96
N LYS A 310 11.40 11.44 -30.09
CA LYS A 310 12.82 11.72 -30.32
C LYS A 310 13.27 11.23 -31.69
N GLY A 311 12.33 11.00 -32.62
CA GLY A 311 12.57 10.53 -33.97
C GLY A 311 11.76 9.30 -34.39
N LEU A 312 10.89 8.75 -33.52
CA LEU A 312 9.98 7.66 -33.89
C LEU A 312 9.08 8.07 -35.05
N LYS A 313 8.54 9.28 -35.00
CA LYS A 313 7.72 9.88 -36.05
C LYS A 313 8.44 9.86 -37.40
N ASP A 314 9.70 10.30 -37.42
CA ASP A 314 10.51 10.36 -38.63
C ASP A 314 10.84 8.97 -39.16
N THR A 315 11.15 8.03 -38.26
CA THR A 315 11.39 6.62 -38.61
C THR A 315 10.15 5.99 -39.27
N LEU A 316 8.94 6.40 -38.86
CA LEU A 316 7.68 5.93 -39.43
C LEU A 316 7.24 6.73 -40.67
N GLY A 317 8.00 7.74 -41.10
CA GLY A 317 7.65 8.59 -42.24
C GLY A 317 6.44 9.50 -41.99
N ILE A 318 6.13 9.83 -40.73
CA ILE A 318 4.99 10.66 -40.36
C ILE A 318 5.46 12.13 -40.24
N THR A 319 4.77 13.01 -40.90
CA THR A 319 5.00 14.47 -40.82
C THR A 319 3.91 15.12 -39.99
N THR A 320 4.26 16.21 -39.32
CA THR A 320 3.31 17.04 -38.56
C THR A 320 3.43 18.48 -38.99
N ASP A 321 2.29 19.16 -39.04
CA ASP A 321 2.21 20.60 -39.34
C ASP A 321 1.18 21.25 -38.45
N PHE A 322 1.41 22.50 -38.03
CA PHE A 322 0.49 23.23 -37.16
C PHE A 322 0.66 24.74 -37.28
N VAL A 323 -0.38 25.46 -36.94
CA VAL A 323 -0.36 26.90 -36.70
C VAL A 323 -0.60 27.18 -35.22
N LYS A 324 0.08 28.17 -34.63
CA LYS A 324 -0.06 28.45 -33.20
C LYS A 324 -0.16 29.96 -32.92
N ILE A 325 -0.88 30.29 -31.87
CA ILE A 325 -0.86 31.57 -31.18
C ILE A 325 -0.44 31.32 -29.74
N GLY A 326 0.60 32.00 -29.30
CA GLY A 326 1.21 31.79 -27.97
C GLY A 326 2.48 30.97 -28.04
N LYS A 327 3.45 31.33 -27.18
CA LYS A 327 4.80 30.76 -27.19
C LYS A 327 4.81 29.25 -26.92
N PHE A 328 4.00 28.79 -25.96
CA PHE A 328 3.95 27.44 -25.48
C PHE A 328 2.81 26.58 -26.06
N ALA A 329 2.08 27.11 -27.08
CA ALA A 329 0.89 26.43 -27.57
C ALA A 329 1.14 25.07 -28.26
N ASP A 330 2.37 24.81 -28.68
CA ASP A 330 2.82 23.55 -29.26
C ASP A 330 3.36 22.55 -28.21
N LEU A 331 3.47 22.97 -26.95
CA LEU A 331 3.82 22.07 -25.86
C LEU A 331 2.73 21.01 -25.70
N GLY A 332 3.05 19.76 -25.86
CA GLY A 332 2.07 18.68 -25.83
C GLY A 332 1.30 18.45 -27.13
N PHE A 333 1.62 19.19 -28.23
CA PHE A 333 1.06 18.85 -29.53
C PHE A 333 1.48 17.43 -29.94
N PRO A 334 0.51 16.49 -30.11
CA PRO A 334 0.84 15.09 -30.25
C PRO A 334 1.01 14.66 -31.71
N PHE A 335 1.98 13.86 -31.94
CA PHE A 335 1.96 12.92 -33.07
C PHE A 335 1.17 11.67 -32.63
N ARG A 336 0.23 11.22 -33.45
CA ARG A 336 -0.56 10.02 -33.21
C ARG A 336 -0.15 8.93 -34.20
N GLY A 337 0.62 7.97 -33.72
CA GLY A 337 1.05 6.82 -34.52
C GLY A 337 -0.06 5.75 -34.59
N PRO A 338 -0.20 5.07 -35.75
CA PRO A 338 -1.21 4.05 -35.94
C PRO A 338 -1.00 2.76 -35.12
N LEU A 339 0.22 2.54 -34.61
CA LEU A 339 0.62 1.29 -33.99
C LEU A 339 0.36 1.19 -32.48
N LEU A 340 0.21 2.32 -31.76
CA LEU A 340 0.12 2.29 -30.30
C LEU A 340 -1.10 3.04 -29.72
N GLY A 341 -1.86 3.76 -30.57
CA GLY A 341 -2.98 4.59 -30.10
C GLY A 341 -2.58 5.71 -29.11
N ILE A 342 -1.28 5.93 -28.92
CA ILE A 342 -0.69 6.84 -27.95
C ILE A 342 -0.26 8.11 -28.69
N GLY A 343 -0.70 9.27 -28.20
CA GLY A 343 -0.20 10.55 -28.68
C GLY A 343 1.08 10.94 -27.94
N LEU A 344 2.21 10.97 -28.64
CA LEU A 344 3.46 11.49 -28.10
C LEU A 344 3.62 12.95 -28.50
N PRO A 345 3.95 13.87 -27.57
CA PRO A 345 4.39 15.21 -27.91
C PRO A 345 5.52 15.19 -28.93
N VAL A 346 5.45 16.05 -29.93
CA VAL A 346 6.42 16.05 -31.06
C VAL A 346 7.79 16.58 -30.68
N ARG A 347 7.95 17.14 -29.48
CA ARG A 347 9.22 17.71 -29.02
C ARG A 347 9.42 17.63 -27.52
N ASP A 348 10.65 17.78 -27.12
CA ASP A 348 11.06 18.01 -25.73
C ASP A 348 10.69 19.43 -25.24
N PHE A 349 10.79 19.64 -23.95
CA PHE A 349 10.79 20.95 -23.33
C PHE A 349 12.02 21.77 -23.75
N THR A 350 11.83 23.04 -24.01
CA THR A 350 12.94 24.00 -24.09
C THR A 350 13.56 24.24 -22.70
N ASP A 351 14.75 24.82 -22.66
CA ASP A 351 15.42 25.14 -21.39
C ASP A 351 14.58 26.09 -20.52
N GLU A 352 13.87 27.03 -21.15
CA GLU A 352 12.95 27.93 -20.46
C GLU A 352 11.75 27.18 -19.86
N GLU A 353 11.15 26.26 -20.60
CA GLU A 353 10.05 25.41 -20.12
C GLU A 353 10.53 24.49 -18.98
N LYS A 354 11.75 23.95 -19.08
CA LYS A 354 12.39 23.17 -18.00
C LYS A 354 12.60 24.01 -16.73
N ALA A 355 13.00 25.28 -16.89
CA ALA A 355 13.16 26.20 -15.76
C ALA A 355 11.81 26.53 -15.08
N LEU A 356 10.75 26.74 -15.85
CA LEU A 356 9.39 26.94 -15.34
C LEU A 356 8.89 25.69 -14.60
N MET A 357 9.10 24.50 -15.17
CA MET A 357 8.75 23.23 -14.53
C MET A 357 9.50 23.04 -13.21
N LYS A 358 10.80 23.35 -13.16
CA LYS A 358 11.60 23.32 -11.93
C LYS A 358 10.99 24.18 -10.84
N THR A 359 10.66 25.43 -11.17
CA THR A 359 10.05 26.36 -10.22
C THR A 359 8.73 25.82 -9.68
N THR A 360 7.86 25.29 -10.56
CA THR A 360 6.57 24.70 -10.18
C THR A 360 6.76 23.51 -9.22
N ILE A 361 7.69 22.60 -9.52
CA ILE A 361 7.96 21.41 -8.68
C ILE A 361 8.50 21.81 -7.30
N LEU A 362 9.44 22.76 -7.26
CA LEU A 362 10.03 23.20 -5.98
C LEU A 362 9.02 23.98 -5.13
N ASN A 363 8.15 24.78 -5.71
CA ASN A 363 7.07 25.46 -5.00
C ASN A 363 6.09 24.45 -4.38
N MET A 364 5.64 23.47 -5.18
CA MET A 364 4.74 22.40 -4.68
C MET A 364 5.41 21.55 -3.59
N TYR A 365 6.71 21.28 -3.71
CA TYR A 365 7.45 20.58 -2.68
C TYR A 365 7.53 21.39 -1.37
N SER A 366 7.78 22.71 -1.47
CA SER A 366 7.76 23.59 -0.30
C SER A 366 6.40 23.55 0.38
N GLU A 367 5.32 23.69 -0.36
CA GLU A 367 3.96 23.60 0.19
C GLU A 367 3.69 22.26 0.89
N PHE A 368 4.11 21.15 0.27
CA PHE A 368 3.97 19.83 0.89
C PHE A 368 4.70 19.74 2.24
N LYS A 369 5.95 20.24 2.32
CA LYS A 369 6.71 20.26 3.58
C LYS A 369 6.03 21.12 4.65
N ASP A 370 5.56 22.30 4.28
CA ASP A 370 4.93 23.24 5.21
C ASP A 370 3.67 22.60 5.82
N LYS A 371 2.85 21.95 5.00
CA LYS A 371 1.65 21.23 5.45
C LYS A 371 2.00 20.02 6.32
N VAL A 372 3.04 19.27 5.99
CA VAL A 372 3.52 18.18 6.87
C VAL A 372 4.02 18.73 8.20
N ALA A 373 4.78 19.83 8.19
CA ALA A 373 5.26 20.48 9.40
C ALA A 373 4.08 20.91 10.29
N GLU A 374 3.04 21.50 9.72
CA GLU A 374 1.80 21.84 10.42
C GLU A 374 1.10 20.59 10.99
N GLY A 375 0.82 19.61 10.15
CA GLY A 375 0.05 18.41 10.50
C GLY A 375 0.74 17.55 11.56
N ARG A 376 2.07 17.42 11.46
CA ARG A 376 2.90 16.63 12.38
C ARG A 376 3.49 17.44 13.53
N LYS A 377 3.25 18.75 13.59
CA LYS A 377 3.83 19.67 14.61
C LYS A 377 5.36 19.62 14.67
N MET A 378 5.99 19.56 13.50
CA MET A 378 7.44 19.54 13.32
C MET A 378 7.92 20.89 12.76
N SER A 379 9.21 21.20 12.93
CA SER A 379 9.80 22.32 12.17
C SER A 379 9.96 21.91 10.69
N VAL A 380 9.91 22.90 9.80
CA VAL A 380 10.12 22.68 8.35
C VAL A 380 11.48 22.07 8.07
N ASP A 381 12.52 22.48 8.84
CA ASP A 381 13.86 21.91 8.73
C ASP A 381 13.92 20.44 9.17
N SER A 382 13.17 20.06 10.22
CA SER A 382 13.05 18.67 10.64
C SER A 382 12.36 17.83 9.57
N VAL A 383 11.33 18.37 8.92
CA VAL A 383 10.67 17.72 7.80
C VAL A 383 11.61 17.59 6.60
N GLU A 384 12.39 18.64 6.25
CA GLU A 384 13.37 18.58 5.16
C GLU A 384 14.36 17.42 5.32
N ASN A 385 14.86 17.19 6.54
CA ASN A 385 15.84 16.14 6.83
C ASN A 385 15.30 14.72 6.61
N ILE A 386 13.99 14.52 6.71
CA ILE A 386 13.34 13.21 6.52
C ILE A 386 12.53 13.13 5.23
N ALA A 387 12.43 14.21 4.47
CA ALA A 387 11.69 14.34 3.23
C ALA A 387 12.54 14.02 1.99
N GLN A 388 12.66 14.96 1.06
CA GLN A 388 13.38 14.84 -0.20
C GLN A 388 12.92 13.63 -1.06
N GLY A 389 11.67 13.22 -0.86
CA GLY A 389 11.08 12.08 -1.55
C GLY A 389 11.43 10.71 -0.97
N ARG A 390 12.11 10.64 0.19
CA ARG A 390 12.52 9.39 0.82
C ARG A 390 11.33 8.58 1.32
N ILE A 391 11.37 7.28 1.05
CA ILE A 391 10.42 6.32 1.60
C ILE A 391 10.94 5.75 2.92
N TRP A 392 10.01 5.36 3.78
CA TRP A 392 10.28 4.81 5.10
C TRP A 392 9.40 3.59 5.37
N SER A 393 9.92 2.60 6.10
CA SER A 393 9.09 1.56 6.70
C SER A 393 8.22 2.14 7.81
N GLY A 394 7.08 1.50 8.13
CA GLY A 394 6.25 1.96 9.25
C GLY A 394 7.01 2.03 10.57
N THR A 395 7.90 1.05 10.83
CA THR A 395 8.77 1.08 12.02
C THR A 395 9.62 2.34 12.07
N ARG A 396 10.35 2.64 10.99
CA ARG A 396 11.21 3.81 10.90
C ARG A 396 10.42 5.11 10.91
N ALA A 397 9.27 5.12 10.23
CA ALA A 397 8.37 6.28 10.20
C ALA A 397 7.86 6.67 11.60
N LYS A 398 7.64 5.68 12.49
CA LYS A 398 7.33 5.96 13.91
C LYS A 398 8.53 6.61 14.63
N GLU A 399 9.73 6.10 14.43
CA GLU A 399 10.95 6.64 15.07
C GLU A 399 11.21 8.11 14.70
N ILE A 400 10.88 8.50 13.45
CA ILE A 400 11.10 9.86 12.94
C ILE A 400 9.86 10.77 13.03
N GLY A 401 8.77 10.32 13.64
CA GLY A 401 7.58 11.12 13.91
C GLY A 401 6.60 11.27 12.75
N LEU A 402 6.76 10.55 11.65
CA LEU A 402 5.79 10.52 10.55
C LEU A 402 4.58 9.61 10.84
N VAL A 403 4.74 8.65 11.74
CA VAL A 403 3.69 7.75 12.24
C VAL A 403 3.69 7.82 13.76
N ASP A 404 2.52 7.71 14.38
CA ASP A 404 2.39 7.79 15.83
C ASP A 404 2.43 6.40 16.48
N GLU A 405 1.75 5.41 15.88
CA GLU A 405 1.63 4.08 16.46
C GLU A 405 1.86 2.97 15.42
N ILE A 406 2.50 1.90 15.87
CA ILE A 406 2.54 0.65 15.11
C ILE A 406 1.30 -0.16 15.48
N GLY A 407 0.49 -0.48 14.48
CA GLY A 407 -0.77 -1.19 14.68
C GLY A 407 -1.47 -1.55 13.38
N SER A 408 -2.52 -2.35 13.51
CA SER A 408 -3.44 -2.78 12.47
C SER A 408 -4.61 -1.80 12.30
N LEU A 409 -5.48 -2.06 11.32
CA LEU A 409 -6.76 -1.37 11.22
C LEU A 409 -7.62 -1.54 12.50
N LEU A 410 -7.58 -2.71 13.13
CA LEU A 410 -8.29 -2.95 14.38
C LEU A 410 -7.73 -2.09 15.53
N ASP A 411 -6.42 -1.89 15.58
CA ASP A 411 -5.80 -1.01 16.56
C ASP A 411 -6.19 0.45 16.31
N ALA A 412 -6.24 0.88 15.06
CA ALA A 412 -6.71 2.21 14.69
C ALA A 412 -8.18 2.43 15.12
N ILE A 413 -9.05 1.44 14.94
CA ILE A 413 -10.45 1.48 15.42
C ILE A 413 -10.49 1.56 16.94
N ASN A 414 -9.66 0.83 17.66
CA ASN A 414 -9.60 0.88 19.12
C ASN A 414 -9.09 2.25 19.62
N ILE A 415 -8.11 2.83 18.94
CA ILE A 415 -7.65 4.21 19.24
C ILE A 415 -8.77 5.21 18.97
N ALA A 416 -9.53 5.05 17.88
CA ALA A 416 -10.69 5.88 17.57
C ALA A 416 -11.76 5.81 18.67
N LYS A 417 -12.05 4.59 19.17
CA LYS A 417 -12.95 4.40 20.34
C LYS A 417 -12.48 5.17 21.56
N GLN A 418 -11.20 5.01 21.92
CA GLN A 418 -10.64 5.68 23.11
C GLN A 418 -10.72 7.21 22.99
N LYS A 419 -10.33 7.75 21.82
CA LYS A 419 -10.37 9.20 21.58
C LYS A 419 -11.80 9.75 21.52
N ALA A 420 -12.77 8.95 21.13
CA ALA A 420 -14.20 9.28 21.18
C ALA A 420 -14.81 9.16 22.59
N GLY A 421 -14.03 8.76 23.61
CA GLY A 421 -14.51 8.56 24.98
C GLY A 421 -15.38 7.30 25.17
N ILE A 422 -15.35 6.37 24.21
CA ILE A 422 -16.10 5.11 24.24
C ILE A 422 -15.31 4.11 25.09
N LYS A 423 -15.96 3.45 26.05
CA LYS A 423 -15.30 2.49 26.93
C LYS A 423 -14.74 1.29 26.14
N HIS A 424 -13.62 0.74 26.58
CA HIS A 424 -12.95 -0.37 25.89
C HIS A 424 -13.86 -1.58 25.67
N ASN A 425 -14.69 -1.93 26.65
CA ASN A 425 -15.62 -3.07 26.61
C ASN A 425 -16.98 -2.73 25.97
N GLU A 426 -17.18 -1.49 25.53
CA GLU A 426 -18.40 -1.09 24.84
C GLU A 426 -18.35 -1.53 23.37
N VAL A 427 -19.42 -2.14 22.91
CA VAL A 427 -19.57 -2.54 21.51
C VAL A 427 -19.89 -1.31 20.66
N VAL A 428 -19.20 -1.15 19.54
CA VAL A 428 -19.44 -0.08 18.56
C VAL A 428 -19.89 -0.69 17.24
N LYS A 429 -20.74 0.05 16.54
CA LYS A 429 -21.08 -0.29 15.15
C LYS A 429 -20.03 0.33 14.22
N ILE A 430 -19.46 -0.47 13.33
CA ILE A 430 -18.61 0.04 12.25
C ILE A 430 -19.49 0.41 11.06
N VAL A 431 -19.32 1.63 10.57
CA VAL A 431 -19.99 2.14 9.38
C VAL A 431 -18.95 2.39 8.31
N GLU A 432 -18.99 1.62 7.25
CA GLU A 432 -18.02 1.73 6.15
C GLU A 432 -18.48 2.73 5.10
N TYR A 433 -17.53 3.50 4.54
CA TYR A 433 -17.71 4.43 3.44
C TYR A 433 -16.73 4.11 2.29
N PRO A 434 -17.17 4.14 1.02
CA PRO A 434 -18.55 4.48 0.60
C PRO A 434 -19.57 3.43 1.10
N LYS A 435 -20.76 3.89 1.45
CA LYS A 435 -21.84 2.97 1.84
C LYS A 435 -22.14 2.03 0.67
N PRO A 436 -22.27 0.71 0.92
CA PRO A 436 -22.57 -0.25 -0.15
C PRO A 436 -23.90 0.14 -0.81
N ASN A 437 -23.87 0.28 -2.12
CA ASN A 437 -25.07 0.58 -2.90
C ASN A 437 -26.00 -0.64 -2.84
N VAL A 438 -27.20 -0.51 -2.30
CA VAL A 438 -28.21 -1.59 -2.19
C VAL A 438 -28.47 -2.22 -3.55
N PHE A 439 -28.32 -1.44 -4.64
CA PHE A 439 -28.46 -1.92 -6.01
C PHE A 439 -27.36 -2.93 -6.41
N ASN A 440 -26.13 -2.73 -5.94
CA ASN A 440 -25.03 -3.67 -6.17
C ASN A 440 -25.18 -4.96 -5.35
N LEU A 441 -25.82 -4.89 -4.18
CA LEU A 441 -26.19 -6.08 -3.40
C LEU A 441 -27.23 -6.94 -4.13
N MET A 442 -28.21 -6.30 -4.78
CA MET A 442 -29.22 -7.02 -5.57
C MET A 442 -28.62 -7.66 -6.84
N ILE A 443 -27.65 -7.04 -7.50
CA ILE A 443 -26.94 -7.61 -8.65
C ILE A 443 -26.06 -8.81 -8.21
N GLY A 444 -25.50 -8.80 -7.02
CA GLY A 444 -24.76 -9.93 -6.43
C GLY A 444 -25.62 -11.16 -6.11
N LEU A 445 -26.94 -10.99 -6.02
CA LEU A 445 -27.89 -12.09 -5.80
C LEU A 445 -28.36 -12.77 -7.10
N THR A 446 -27.97 -12.27 -8.27
CA THR A 446 -28.27 -12.90 -9.57
C THR A 446 -27.00 -13.51 -10.15
N PRO A 447 -26.70 -14.82 -9.91
CA PRO A 447 -25.46 -15.48 -10.34
C PRO A 447 -25.29 -15.55 -11.87
N PHE A 448 -26.32 -15.23 -12.63
CA PHE A 448 -26.33 -15.33 -14.11
C PHE A 448 -26.11 -14.00 -14.85
N LEU A 449 -26.04 -12.86 -14.17
CA LEU A 449 -25.87 -11.55 -14.81
C LEU A 449 -24.53 -10.86 -14.46
N SER A 450 -23.75 -11.39 -13.54
CA SER A 450 -22.38 -10.96 -13.36
C SER A 450 -21.54 -11.58 -14.48
N LYS A 451 -21.43 -10.93 -15.63
CA LYS A 451 -20.20 -11.03 -16.39
C LYS A 451 -19.12 -10.67 -15.40
N SER A 452 -18.36 -11.67 -14.93
CA SER A 452 -17.08 -11.42 -14.30
C SER A 452 -16.31 -10.52 -15.28
N GLN A 453 -16.24 -9.24 -15.00
CA GLN A 453 -15.15 -8.45 -15.54
C GLN A 453 -13.91 -9.10 -14.92
N LYS A 454 -13.37 -10.10 -15.64
CA LYS A 454 -11.96 -10.42 -15.49
C LYS A 454 -11.31 -9.06 -15.65
N ALA A 455 -10.65 -8.59 -14.60
CA ALA A 455 -9.74 -7.47 -14.75
C ALA A 455 -8.91 -7.81 -16.00
N PRO A 456 -8.88 -6.95 -17.02
CA PRO A 456 -8.08 -7.24 -18.19
C PRO A 456 -6.70 -7.57 -17.65
N ILE A 457 -6.08 -8.64 -18.15
CA ILE A 457 -4.66 -8.91 -17.88
C ILE A 457 -3.95 -7.76 -18.58
N THR A 458 -3.75 -6.68 -17.83
CA THR A 458 -3.09 -5.48 -18.32
C THR A 458 -1.60 -5.75 -18.26
N ASN A 459 -0.89 -5.41 -19.31
CA ASN A 459 0.56 -5.47 -19.33
C ASN A 459 1.07 -4.38 -18.37
N PRO A 460 1.77 -4.71 -17.27
CA PRO A 460 2.19 -3.72 -16.28
C PRO A 460 3.00 -2.56 -16.88
N ILE A 461 3.80 -2.84 -17.91
CA ILE A 461 4.57 -1.83 -18.63
C ILE A 461 3.65 -0.88 -19.41
N GLU A 462 2.62 -1.43 -20.07
CA GLU A 462 1.65 -0.63 -20.83
C GLU A 462 0.84 0.27 -19.90
N ASP A 463 0.42 -0.22 -18.76
CA ASP A 463 -0.32 0.57 -17.78
C ASP A 463 0.56 1.66 -17.15
N LEU A 464 1.81 1.34 -16.84
CA LEU A 464 2.77 2.30 -16.33
C LEU A 464 3.06 3.40 -17.36
N LEU A 465 3.25 3.05 -18.62
CA LEU A 465 3.42 4.01 -19.71
C LEU A 465 2.17 4.86 -19.94
N LYS A 466 0.98 4.26 -19.91
CA LYS A 466 -0.30 5.00 -20.02
C LYS A 466 -0.45 5.99 -18.86
N LEU A 467 -0.15 5.57 -17.63
CA LEU A 467 -0.19 6.43 -16.45
C LEU A 467 0.75 7.63 -16.62
N ARG A 468 1.98 7.39 -17.11
CA ARG A 468 2.95 8.46 -17.37
C ARG A 468 2.50 9.39 -18.49
N LEU A 469 1.88 8.89 -19.53
CA LEU A 469 1.36 9.70 -20.64
C LEU A 469 0.16 10.58 -20.21
N ILE A 470 -0.76 10.05 -19.41
CA ILE A 470 -1.91 10.80 -18.88
C ILE A 470 -1.42 11.99 -18.02
N ASN A 471 -0.34 11.78 -17.29
CA ASN A 471 0.24 12.76 -16.37
C ASN A 471 1.49 13.46 -16.95
N ASN A 472 1.70 13.35 -18.25
CA ASN A 472 2.86 13.93 -18.91
C ASN A 472 2.93 15.44 -18.68
N GLY A 473 4.09 15.93 -18.24
CA GLY A 473 4.30 17.32 -17.90
C GLY A 473 3.63 17.84 -16.63
N LYS A 474 2.97 16.96 -15.83
CA LYS A 474 2.39 17.36 -14.54
C LYS A 474 3.34 17.03 -13.40
N PRO A 475 3.63 17.95 -12.49
CA PRO A 475 4.29 17.63 -11.24
C PRO A 475 3.40 16.75 -10.38
N MET A 476 3.94 15.65 -9.87
CA MET A 476 3.15 14.67 -9.11
C MET A 476 3.87 14.21 -7.85
N PRO A 477 3.17 14.13 -6.71
CA PRO A 477 3.63 13.43 -5.52
C PRO A 477 3.42 11.91 -5.69
N ILE A 478 4.29 11.25 -6.47
CA ILE A 478 4.28 9.80 -6.69
C ILE A 478 5.44 9.16 -5.94
N MET A 479 5.19 8.00 -5.37
CA MET A 479 6.17 7.22 -4.64
C MET A 479 7.22 6.58 -5.57
N PRO A 480 8.50 6.42 -5.15
CA PRO A 480 9.56 5.83 -5.97
C PRO A 480 9.47 4.30 -6.14
N ILE A 481 8.69 3.61 -5.32
CA ILE A 481 8.41 2.18 -5.49
C ILE A 481 7.07 2.04 -6.19
N ASP A 482 7.04 1.30 -7.29
CA ASP A 482 5.79 1.01 -7.97
C ASP A 482 4.90 0.14 -7.06
N TYR A 483 3.59 0.39 -7.08
CA TYR A 483 2.62 -0.38 -6.29
C TYR A 483 2.77 -1.89 -6.54
N TYR A 484 3.14 -2.27 -7.76
CA TYR A 484 3.40 -3.65 -8.17
C TYR A 484 4.71 -4.24 -7.64
N ASP A 485 5.72 -3.42 -7.31
CA ASP A 485 6.97 -3.88 -6.68
C ASP A 485 6.75 -4.39 -5.25
N CYS A 486 5.66 -3.95 -4.62
CA CYS A 486 5.29 -4.34 -3.25
C CYS A 486 4.44 -5.62 -3.21
N VAL A 487 4.02 -6.11 -4.38
CA VAL A 487 3.20 -7.29 -4.56
C VAL A 487 4.09 -8.33 -5.25
N ASN A 488 4.46 -9.40 -4.53
CA ASN A 488 5.20 -10.50 -5.15
C ASN A 488 4.30 -11.13 -6.22
N PHE A 489 4.70 -11.01 -7.48
CA PHE A 489 4.11 -11.77 -8.57
C PHE A 489 4.72 -13.19 -8.53
N GLU A 490 3.95 -14.17 -8.14
CA GLU A 490 4.12 -15.56 -8.54
C GLU A 490 3.19 -15.90 -9.69
#